data_fde51acb355ca89519a5b8cac111d649
#
_entry.id   fde51acb355ca89519a5b8cac111d649
#
_cell.length_a   1.000
_cell.length_b   1.000
_cell.length_c   1.000
_cell.angle_alpha   90.00
_cell.angle_beta   90.00
_cell.angle_gamma   90.00
#
_symmetry.space_group_name_H-M   'P 1'
#
loop_
_entity.id
_entity.type
_entity.pdbx_description
1 polymer ?
#
loop_
_entity_poly.entity_id
_entity_poly.type
_entity_poly.pdbx_seq_one_letter_code
_entity_poly.pdbx_strand_id
1 'polypeptide(L)'
;MFQLDNDKLKFIGQWERDGFVITTDKNRLDVQFIHEFLSNTSYWATSRSLEQVERSIDNSLNFGLFKDDRQIGFARVVTDYATFAWLADVFIVDQYRGLGLGVWLIDVITSHPQLQGFRRWLLATRDAHELYRRFGFTEVAEPKRWMERTIS
;
A
#
# COMPACT_ATOMS: atom_id res chain seq x y z
N MET A 1 17.12 8.74 -22.26
CA MET A 1 16.28 8.37 -22.03
C MET A 1 15.85 8.12 -20.73
N PHE A 2 15.64 7.20 -20.25
CA PHE A 2 15.09 6.96 -18.99
C PHE A 2 16.05 6.92 -17.85
N GLN A 3 17.08 7.72 -17.92
CA GLN A 3 18.02 7.85 -16.86
C GLN A 3 17.41 8.40 -15.61
N LEU A 4 16.46 9.30 -15.76
CA LEU A 4 15.79 9.89 -14.62
C LEU A 4 14.96 8.88 -13.83
N ASP A 5 14.68 7.72 -14.40
CA ASP A 5 13.83 6.77 -13.73
C ASP A 5 14.48 6.17 -12.50
N ASN A 6 15.77 5.94 -12.53
CA ASN A 6 16.46 5.47 -11.36
C ASN A 6 16.36 6.46 -10.20
N ASP A 7 16.47 7.74 -10.50
CA ASP A 7 16.35 8.77 -9.47
C ASP A 7 14.91 8.87 -8.96
N LYS A 8 13.93 8.76 -9.85
CA LYS A 8 12.53 8.77 -9.45
C LYS A 8 12.18 7.55 -8.59
N LEU A 9 12.68 6.38 -8.96
CA LEU A 9 12.45 5.16 -8.21
C LEU A 9 13.12 5.19 -6.84
N LYS A 10 14.11 6.06 -6.65
CA LYS A 10 14.78 6.24 -5.38
C LYS A 10 14.20 7.38 -4.55
N PHE A 11 13.17 8.05 -5.06
CA PHE A 11 12.55 9.12 -4.32
C PHE A 11 11.98 8.61 -3.00
N ILE A 12 12.36 9.26 -1.91
CA ILE A 12 11.84 8.95 -0.59
C ILE A 12 10.94 10.09 -0.16
N GLY A 13 9.65 9.78 0.00
CA GLY A 13 8.68 10.73 0.50
C GLY A 13 8.46 10.57 1.99
N GLN A 14 8.13 11.68 2.63
CA GLN A 14 7.76 11.67 4.03
C GLN A 14 6.67 12.70 4.27
N TRP A 15 5.66 12.31 5.03
CA TRP A 15 4.51 13.17 5.38
C TRP A 15 4.29 13.06 6.88
N GLU A 16 3.96 14.18 7.52
CA GLU A 16 3.75 14.23 8.96
C GLU A 16 2.40 14.87 9.27
N ARG A 17 1.73 14.34 10.29
CA ARG A 17 0.44 14.85 10.74
C ARG A 17 0.17 14.36 12.16
N ASP A 18 -0.04 15.30 13.08
CA ASP A 18 -0.44 15.02 14.47
C ASP A 18 0.48 14.01 15.18
N GLY A 19 1.78 14.08 14.91
CA GLY A 19 2.74 13.17 15.52
C GLY A 19 2.89 11.83 14.81
N PHE A 20 2.16 11.63 13.72
CA PHE A 20 2.29 10.43 12.89
C PHE A 20 3.13 10.73 11.65
N VAL A 21 3.84 9.73 11.16
CA VAL A 21 4.70 9.85 9.98
C VAL A 21 4.35 8.75 8.99
N ILE A 22 4.19 9.13 7.72
CA ILE A 22 4.15 8.18 6.61
C ILE A 22 5.45 8.36 5.85
N THR A 23 6.13 7.28 5.50
CA THR A 23 7.34 7.35 4.70
C THR A 23 7.39 6.22 3.68
N THR A 24 8.02 6.50 2.52
CA THR A 24 8.31 5.49 1.52
C THR A 24 9.74 4.94 1.65
N ASP A 25 10.45 5.29 2.71
CA ASP A 25 11.79 4.76 2.95
C ASP A 25 11.72 3.29 3.36
N LYS A 26 12.10 2.42 2.43
CA LYS A 26 12.09 0.98 2.61
C LYS A 26 12.96 0.55 3.80
N ASN A 27 14.05 1.27 4.07
CA ASN A 27 14.96 0.94 5.15
C ASN A 27 14.38 1.19 6.54
N ARG A 28 13.29 1.94 6.64
CA ARG A 28 12.61 2.17 7.91
C ARG A 28 11.55 1.14 8.23
N LEU A 29 11.16 0.31 7.27
CA LEU A 29 10.10 -0.67 7.48
C LEU A 29 10.53 -1.75 8.47
N ASP A 30 9.63 -2.09 9.35
CA ASP A 30 9.77 -3.24 10.25
C ASP A 30 9.18 -4.46 9.56
N VAL A 31 10.00 -5.15 8.79
CA VAL A 31 9.56 -6.27 7.96
C VAL A 31 8.99 -7.41 8.80
N GLN A 32 9.58 -7.66 9.97
CA GLN A 32 9.09 -8.68 10.89
C GLN A 32 7.66 -8.37 11.35
N PHE A 33 7.42 -7.13 11.73
CA PHE A 33 6.10 -6.66 12.13
C PHE A 33 5.09 -6.79 10.98
N ILE A 34 5.49 -6.40 9.76
CA ILE A 34 4.62 -6.51 8.59
C ILE A 34 4.24 -7.98 8.36
N HIS A 35 5.22 -8.87 8.37
CA HIS A 35 4.97 -10.30 8.18
C HIS A 35 4.06 -10.86 9.27
N GLU A 36 4.31 -10.52 10.52
CA GLU A 36 3.49 -11.00 11.63
C GLU A 36 2.04 -10.51 11.52
N PHE A 37 1.84 -9.25 11.16
CA PHE A 37 0.48 -8.75 10.97
C PHE A 37 -0.21 -9.47 9.82
N LEU A 38 0.44 -9.60 8.68
CA LEU A 38 -0.17 -10.24 7.51
C LEU A 38 -0.46 -11.71 7.77
N SER A 39 0.44 -12.42 8.42
CA SER A 39 0.28 -13.87 8.66
C SER A 39 -0.74 -14.18 9.75
N ASN A 40 -0.82 -13.37 10.80
CA ASN A 40 -1.60 -13.69 11.99
C ASN A 40 -2.92 -12.93 12.10
N THR A 41 -3.00 -11.74 11.50
CA THR A 41 -4.15 -10.86 11.70
C THR A 41 -4.95 -10.64 10.43
N SER A 42 -4.29 -10.55 9.27
CA SER A 42 -5.02 -10.32 8.02
C SER A 42 -5.74 -11.58 7.56
N TYR A 43 -6.81 -11.38 6.77
CA TYR A 43 -7.51 -12.50 6.15
C TYR A 43 -6.97 -12.82 4.76
N TRP A 44 -6.18 -11.92 4.16
CA TRP A 44 -5.77 -12.05 2.75
C TRP A 44 -4.36 -12.60 2.55
N ALA A 45 -3.56 -12.67 3.60
CA ALA A 45 -2.15 -13.04 3.46
C ALA A 45 -1.66 -14.02 4.55
N THR A 46 -2.55 -14.86 5.07
CA THR A 46 -2.25 -15.74 6.20
C THR A 46 -1.18 -16.78 5.90
N SER A 47 -0.98 -17.13 4.63
CA SER A 47 -0.01 -18.16 4.25
C SER A 47 1.30 -17.59 3.70
N ARG A 48 1.49 -16.26 3.72
CA ARG A 48 2.68 -15.66 3.19
C ARG A 48 3.88 -15.87 4.11
N SER A 49 4.99 -16.36 3.53
CA SER A 49 6.24 -16.51 4.27
C SER A 49 6.95 -15.17 4.43
N LEU A 50 7.90 -15.11 5.37
CA LEU A 50 8.74 -13.93 5.53
C LEU A 50 9.48 -13.60 4.23
N GLU A 51 10.01 -14.61 3.55
CA GLU A 51 10.70 -14.42 2.26
C GLU A 51 9.78 -13.80 1.21
N GLN A 52 8.53 -14.25 1.14
CA GLN A 52 7.55 -13.68 0.21
C GLN A 52 7.26 -12.21 0.54
N VAL A 53 7.14 -11.89 1.82
CA VAL A 53 6.92 -10.50 2.25
C VAL A 53 8.12 -9.63 1.86
N GLU A 54 9.34 -10.09 2.16
CA GLU A 54 10.54 -9.35 1.80
C GLU A 54 10.64 -9.10 0.30
N ARG A 55 10.40 -10.11 -0.50
CA ARG A 55 10.45 -10.01 -1.96
C ARG A 55 9.39 -9.05 -2.49
N SER A 56 8.19 -9.11 -1.93
CA SER A 56 7.11 -8.22 -2.35
C SER A 56 7.44 -6.76 -2.03
N ILE A 57 8.04 -6.51 -0.88
CA ILE A 57 8.48 -5.17 -0.49
C ILE A 57 9.56 -4.66 -1.44
N ASP A 58 10.51 -5.51 -1.80
CA ASP A 58 11.61 -5.12 -2.69
C ASP A 58 11.12 -4.72 -4.08
N ASN A 59 9.98 -5.23 -4.52
CA ASN A 59 9.44 -5.00 -5.85
C ASN A 59 8.20 -4.10 -5.86
N SER A 60 7.99 -3.33 -4.83
CA SER A 60 6.82 -2.46 -4.69
C SER A 60 7.21 -1.09 -4.16
N LEU A 61 6.32 -0.14 -4.32
CA LEU A 61 6.41 1.12 -3.61
C LEU A 61 5.65 0.95 -2.29
N ASN A 62 6.35 1.13 -1.19
CA ASN A 62 5.81 0.83 0.14
C ASN A 62 5.60 2.09 0.95
N PHE A 63 4.54 2.10 1.74
CA PHE A 63 4.22 3.21 2.63
C PHE A 63 4.15 2.66 4.04
N GLY A 64 5.06 3.10 4.90
CA GLY A 64 5.02 2.76 6.33
C GLY A 64 4.42 3.90 7.11
N LEU A 65 3.54 3.59 8.04
CA LEU A 65 2.94 4.55 8.96
C LEU A 65 3.51 4.30 10.34
N PHE A 66 3.98 5.38 10.98
CA PHE A 66 4.70 5.30 12.26
C PHE A 66 4.13 6.25 13.29
N LYS A 67 4.17 5.83 14.54
CA LYS A 67 3.98 6.71 15.70
C LYS A 67 5.27 6.62 16.50
N ASP A 68 5.94 7.78 16.64
CA ASP A 68 7.31 7.83 17.15
C ASP A 68 8.18 6.91 16.30
N ASP A 69 8.93 5.99 16.86
CA ASP A 69 9.77 5.08 16.07
C ASP A 69 9.12 3.73 15.80
N ARG A 70 7.84 3.59 16.11
CA ARG A 70 7.14 2.31 15.99
C ARG A 70 6.24 2.30 14.76
N GLN A 71 6.37 1.29 13.93
CA GLN A 71 5.46 1.10 12.79
C GLN A 71 4.10 0.62 13.28
N ILE A 72 3.05 1.29 12.80
CA ILE A 72 1.66 1.00 13.18
C ILE A 72 0.75 0.75 11.99
N GLY A 73 1.28 0.88 10.78
CA GLY A 73 0.49 0.64 9.58
C GLY A 73 1.38 0.46 8.37
N PHE A 74 0.76 0.06 7.26
CA PHE A 74 1.48 -0.27 6.04
C PHE A 74 0.53 -0.23 4.86
N ALA A 75 1.09 0.02 3.69
CA ALA A 75 0.43 -0.18 2.41
C ALA A 75 1.48 -0.44 1.34
N ARG A 76 1.12 -1.20 0.33
CA ARG A 76 2.02 -1.56 -0.73
C ARG A 76 1.36 -1.30 -2.07
N VAL A 77 2.09 -0.67 -3.00
CA VAL A 77 1.61 -0.39 -4.35
C VAL A 77 2.48 -1.13 -5.35
N VAL A 78 1.89 -2.04 -6.11
CA VAL A 78 2.55 -2.73 -7.21
C VAL A 78 2.26 -1.93 -8.47
N THR A 79 3.29 -1.46 -9.15
CA THR A 79 3.10 -0.54 -10.27
C THR A 79 4.28 -0.55 -11.22
N ASP A 80 3.99 -0.22 -12.48
CA ASP A 80 5.04 0.05 -13.47
C ASP A 80 5.38 1.54 -13.54
N TYR A 81 4.78 2.36 -12.69
CA TYR A 81 4.94 3.83 -12.64
C TYR A 81 4.50 4.54 -13.93
N ALA A 82 3.70 3.87 -14.76
CA ALA A 82 3.28 4.43 -16.05
C ALA A 82 1.81 4.20 -16.37
N THR A 83 1.35 2.96 -16.21
CA THR A 83 0.03 2.57 -16.74
C THR A 83 -0.93 2.06 -15.67
N PHE A 84 -0.43 1.52 -14.56
CA PHE A 84 -1.24 0.69 -13.69
C PHE A 84 -0.71 0.70 -12.26
N ALA A 85 -1.62 0.61 -11.31
CA ALA A 85 -1.27 0.40 -9.91
C ALA A 85 -2.23 -0.60 -9.26
N TRP A 86 -1.68 -1.49 -8.46
CA TRP A 86 -2.42 -2.42 -7.60
C TRP A 86 -2.11 -2.07 -6.15
N LEU A 87 -3.13 -1.65 -5.43
CA LEU A 87 -3.00 -1.30 -4.01
C LEU A 87 -3.24 -2.54 -3.18
N ALA A 88 -2.28 -2.90 -2.34
CA ALA A 88 -2.27 -4.16 -1.60
C ALA A 88 -1.79 -3.97 -0.18
N ASP A 89 -2.13 -4.95 0.67
CA ASP A 89 -1.59 -5.08 2.03
C ASP A 89 -1.77 -3.83 2.90
N VAL A 90 -2.91 -3.18 2.77
CA VAL A 90 -3.23 -1.96 3.54
C VAL A 90 -3.72 -2.35 4.93
N PHE A 91 -3.03 -1.90 5.97
CA PHE A 91 -3.53 -2.11 7.33
C PHE A 91 -3.07 -1.03 8.29
N ILE A 92 -3.84 -0.86 9.35
CA ILE A 92 -3.49 -0.05 10.53
C ILE A 92 -3.82 -0.91 11.74
N VAL A 93 -2.93 -0.97 12.72
CA VAL A 93 -3.17 -1.78 13.92
C VAL A 93 -4.38 -1.25 14.68
N ASP A 94 -5.10 -2.15 15.33
CA ASP A 94 -6.40 -1.85 15.96
C ASP A 94 -6.35 -0.67 16.92
N GLN A 95 -5.31 -0.57 17.73
CA GLN A 95 -5.22 0.49 18.75
C GLN A 95 -5.14 1.90 18.16
N TYR A 96 -4.84 2.02 16.87
CA TYR A 96 -4.77 3.31 16.19
C TYR A 96 -5.90 3.52 15.18
N ARG A 97 -6.88 2.66 15.16
CA ARG A 97 -8.06 2.85 14.30
C ARG A 97 -8.97 3.93 14.87
N GLY A 98 -9.80 4.50 14.02
CA GLY A 98 -10.74 5.53 14.42
C GLY A 98 -10.14 6.94 14.54
N LEU A 99 -8.90 7.13 14.08
CA LEU A 99 -8.21 8.42 14.14
C LEU A 99 -8.08 9.08 12.77
N GLY A 100 -8.70 8.52 11.73
CA GLY A 100 -8.60 9.04 10.37
C GLY A 100 -7.29 8.70 9.66
N LEU A 101 -6.50 7.81 10.22
CA LEU A 101 -5.19 7.46 9.65
C LEU A 101 -5.31 6.70 8.34
N GLY A 102 -6.34 5.84 8.20
CA GLY A 102 -6.57 5.12 6.95
C GLY A 102 -6.90 6.06 5.80
N VAL A 103 -7.75 7.04 6.05
CA VAL A 103 -8.08 8.07 5.07
C VAL A 103 -6.84 8.86 4.68
N TRP A 104 -6.04 9.27 5.66
CA TRP A 104 -4.81 10.00 5.39
C TRP A 104 -3.81 9.17 4.59
N LEU A 105 -3.64 7.90 4.94
CA LEU A 105 -2.73 7.00 4.22
C LEU A 105 -3.13 6.87 2.74
N ILE A 106 -4.40 6.63 2.47
CA ILE A 106 -4.87 6.51 1.08
C ILE A 106 -4.76 7.84 0.34
N ASP A 107 -5.01 8.95 1.01
CA ASP A 107 -4.83 10.27 0.42
C ASP A 107 -3.38 10.50 0.00
N VAL A 108 -2.43 10.18 0.88
CA VAL A 108 -0.99 10.29 0.57
C VAL A 108 -0.64 9.41 -0.63
N ILE A 109 -1.14 8.17 -0.65
CA ILE A 109 -0.85 7.24 -1.74
C ILE A 109 -1.39 7.75 -3.06
N THR A 110 -2.67 8.12 -3.10
CA THR A 110 -3.31 8.54 -4.37
C THR A 110 -2.83 9.91 -4.85
N SER A 111 -2.23 10.70 -3.97
CA SER A 111 -1.66 11.99 -4.31
C SER A 111 -0.15 11.94 -4.57
N HIS A 112 0.47 10.77 -4.43
CA HIS A 112 1.91 10.64 -4.56
C HIS A 112 2.37 11.07 -5.95
N PRO A 113 3.42 11.90 -6.07
CA PRO A 113 3.85 12.45 -7.36
C PRO A 113 4.23 11.41 -8.41
N GLN A 114 4.70 10.24 -8.01
CA GLN A 114 5.09 9.18 -8.93
C GLN A 114 3.95 8.25 -9.31
N LEU A 115 2.77 8.45 -8.74
CA LEU A 115 1.61 7.59 -8.96
C LEU A 115 0.49 8.34 -9.67
N GLN A 116 0.83 9.21 -10.61
CA GLN A 116 -0.15 10.02 -11.34
C GLN A 116 -0.20 9.62 -12.82
N GLY A 117 -1.35 9.84 -13.44
CA GLY A 117 -1.51 9.61 -14.86
C GLY A 117 -1.78 8.17 -15.28
N PHE A 118 -1.98 7.28 -14.32
CA PHE A 118 -2.29 5.88 -14.63
C PHE A 118 -3.73 5.77 -15.16
N ARG A 119 -3.90 4.96 -16.17
CA ARG A 119 -5.24 4.67 -16.65
C ARG A 119 -6.08 3.95 -15.60
N ARG A 120 -5.45 3.12 -14.78
CA ARG A 120 -6.19 2.26 -13.89
C ARG A 120 -5.46 1.98 -12.59
N TRP A 121 -6.21 2.07 -11.51
CA TRP A 121 -5.85 1.55 -10.21
C TRP A 121 -6.80 0.41 -9.88
N LEU A 122 -6.29 -0.66 -9.31
CA LEU A 122 -7.12 -1.76 -8.80
C LEU A 122 -6.79 -2.08 -7.36
N LEU A 123 -7.78 -2.57 -6.66
CA LEU A 123 -7.60 -3.17 -5.35
C LEU A 123 -8.70 -4.20 -5.14
N ALA A 124 -8.51 -5.06 -4.16
CA ALA A 124 -9.56 -5.95 -3.69
C ALA A 124 -9.74 -5.73 -2.20
N THR A 125 -10.97 -5.66 -1.73
CA THR A 125 -11.28 -5.51 -0.32
C THR A 125 -12.56 -6.25 0.00
N ARG A 126 -12.61 -6.82 1.20
CA ARG A 126 -13.82 -7.49 1.69
C ARG A 126 -14.78 -6.51 2.34
N ASP A 127 -14.26 -5.51 3.04
CA ASP A 127 -15.04 -4.72 3.97
C ASP A 127 -14.70 -3.22 4.04
N ALA A 128 -13.83 -2.71 3.17
CA ALA A 128 -13.41 -1.30 3.23
C ALA A 128 -13.82 -0.49 2.00
N HIS A 129 -14.87 -0.89 1.30
CA HIS A 129 -15.31 -0.21 0.08
C HIS A 129 -15.58 1.27 0.30
N GLU A 130 -16.18 1.64 1.44
CA GLU A 130 -16.51 3.04 1.70
C GLU A 130 -15.28 3.93 1.82
N LEU A 131 -14.20 3.41 2.40
CA LEU A 131 -12.95 4.13 2.47
C LEU A 131 -12.44 4.46 1.07
N TYR A 132 -12.40 3.47 0.20
CA TYR A 132 -11.83 3.63 -1.13
C TYR A 132 -12.72 4.46 -2.08
N ARG A 133 -14.04 4.42 -1.88
CA ARG A 133 -14.95 5.26 -2.66
C ARG A 133 -14.66 6.75 -2.49
N ARG A 134 -14.18 7.16 -1.34
CA ARG A 134 -13.80 8.56 -1.10
C ARG A 134 -12.70 9.02 -2.05
N PHE A 135 -11.93 8.09 -2.60
CA PHE A 135 -10.79 8.40 -3.48
C PHE A 135 -11.05 8.00 -4.94
N GLY A 136 -12.32 7.80 -5.30
CA GLY A 136 -12.71 7.55 -6.68
C GLY A 136 -12.72 6.10 -7.09
N PHE A 137 -12.48 5.17 -6.18
CA PHE A 137 -12.59 3.75 -6.49
C PHE A 137 -14.05 3.34 -6.55
N THR A 138 -14.40 2.56 -7.55
CA THR A 138 -15.73 2.01 -7.74
C THR A 138 -15.61 0.54 -8.09
N GLU A 139 -16.74 -0.17 -8.10
CA GLU A 139 -16.74 -1.50 -8.67
C GLU A 139 -16.26 -1.41 -10.12
N VAL A 140 -15.55 -2.44 -10.59
CA VAL A 140 -15.07 -2.45 -11.98
C VAL A 140 -16.25 -2.32 -12.93
N ALA A 141 -16.11 -1.47 -13.95
CA ALA A 141 -17.21 -1.14 -14.85
C ALA A 141 -17.71 -2.35 -15.63
N GLU A 142 -16.83 -3.27 -15.98
CA GLU A 142 -17.17 -4.44 -16.77
C GLU A 142 -16.56 -5.68 -16.14
N PRO A 143 -17.18 -6.21 -15.06
CA PRO A 143 -16.60 -7.34 -14.32
C PRO A 143 -16.30 -8.56 -15.16
N LYS A 144 -17.09 -8.78 -16.21
CA LYS A 144 -16.93 -9.94 -17.09
C LYS A 144 -15.65 -9.90 -17.92
N ARG A 145 -14.99 -8.75 -17.99
CA ARG A 145 -13.72 -8.62 -18.70
C ARG A 145 -12.53 -9.03 -17.85
N TRP A 146 -12.74 -9.25 -16.56
CA TRP A 146 -11.67 -9.57 -15.63
C TRP A 146 -11.64 -11.04 -15.33
N MET A 147 -10.45 -11.61 -15.31
CA MET A 147 -10.25 -13.02 -14.99
C MET A 147 -9.15 -13.13 -13.95
N GLU A 148 -9.28 -14.09 -13.05
CA GLU A 148 -8.24 -14.37 -12.08
C GLU A 148 -7.77 -15.81 -12.21
N ARG A 149 -6.54 -16.04 -11.80
CA ARG A 149 -5.99 -17.38 -11.64
C ARG A 149 -5.36 -17.46 -10.26
N THR A 150 -5.87 -18.33 -9.45
CA THR A 150 -5.35 -18.53 -8.11
C THR A 150 -4.84 -19.95 -7.98
N ILE A 151 -3.91 -20.16 -7.03
CA ILE A 151 -3.39 -21.48 -6.69
C ILE A 151 -3.77 -21.73 -5.25
N SER A 152 -4.54 -22.79 -5.02
CA SER A 152 -5.00 -23.17 -3.68
C SER A 152 -3.95 -24.02 -2.95
#